data_a5cf7b544bc893455d6f88592115ecf8
#
_entry.id   a5cf7b544bc893455d6f88592115ecf8
#
_cell.length_a   1.000
_cell.length_b   1.000
_cell.length_c   1.000
_cell.angle_alpha   90.00
_cell.angle_beta   90.00
_cell.angle_gamma   90.00
#
_symmetry.space_group_name_H-M   'P 1'
#
loop_
_entity.id
_entity.type
_entity.pdbx_description
1 polymer ?
#
loop_
_entity_poly.entity_id
_entity_poly.type
_entity_poly.pdbx_seq_one_letter_code
_entity_poly.pdbx_strand_id
1 'polypeptide(L)'
;MKTSAKTWYSVTANYKAVHLGKLRRRHLWEQTIFLVTAASEEEAQQVGYQVAKSKEHQYLSATGEQVMWQLIEVIDIKELIDQELKQGMEVGWRFFEKVDKPTKKSGD
;
A
#
# COMPACT_ATOMS: atom_id res chain seq x y z
N MET A 1 -9.64 -13.74 31.71
CA MET A 1 -9.20 -14.03 30.34
C MET A 1 -8.35 -12.89 29.81
N LYS A 2 -7.13 -13.21 29.40
CA LYS A 2 -6.27 -12.18 28.83
C LYS A 2 -6.61 -11.97 27.39
N THR A 3 -6.89 -10.73 27.03
CA THR A 3 -6.94 -10.33 25.62
C THR A 3 -5.51 -10.10 25.15
N SER A 4 -5.16 -10.65 24.00
CA SER A 4 -3.86 -10.38 23.40
C SER A 4 -3.74 -8.89 23.09
N ALA A 5 -2.63 -8.31 23.47
CA ALA A 5 -2.35 -6.92 23.09
C ALA A 5 -2.25 -6.84 21.57
N LYS A 6 -2.90 -5.84 21.00
CA LYS A 6 -2.80 -5.60 19.56
C LYS A 6 -1.65 -4.65 19.28
N THR A 7 -0.95 -4.92 18.19
CA THR A 7 0.14 -4.08 17.73
C THR A 7 -0.21 -3.49 16.37
N TRP A 8 0.45 -2.38 16.05
CA TRP A 8 0.25 -1.70 14.78
C TRP A 8 1.11 -2.31 13.68
N TYR A 9 0.50 -2.49 12.52
CA TYR A 9 1.16 -2.95 11.32
C TYR A 9 0.89 -1.96 10.20
N SER A 10 1.86 -1.77 9.32
CA SER A 10 1.64 -1.05 8.06
C SER A 10 1.29 -2.05 6.98
N VAL A 11 0.34 -1.68 6.15
CA VAL A 11 -0.12 -2.50 5.02
C VAL A 11 0.07 -1.69 3.77
N THR A 12 0.74 -2.26 2.78
CA THR A 12 0.94 -1.62 1.48
C THR A 12 0.14 -2.38 0.44
N ALA A 13 -0.72 -1.68 -0.27
CA ALA A 13 -1.61 -2.27 -1.26
C ALA A 13 -1.56 -1.52 -2.57
N ASN A 14 -1.65 -2.25 -3.66
CA ASN A 14 -1.69 -1.68 -5.01
C ASN A 14 -3.11 -1.75 -5.56
N TYR A 15 -3.55 -0.63 -6.10
CA TYR A 15 -4.84 -0.49 -6.74
C TYR A 15 -4.66 -0.06 -8.18
N LYS A 16 -5.60 -0.45 -9.01
CA LYS A 16 -5.60 -0.11 -10.44
C LYS A 16 -6.91 0.57 -10.77
N ALA A 17 -6.83 1.66 -11.51
CA ALA A 17 -8.01 2.34 -12.02
C ALA A 17 -8.51 1.58 -13.25
N VAL A 18 -9.67 0.97 -13.13
CA VAL A 18 -10.29 0.21 -14.21
C VAL A 18 -11.45 1.03 -14.76
N HIS A 19 -11.40 1.32 -16.06
CA HIS A 19 -12.44 2.06 -16.76
C HIS A 19 -13.49 1.06 -17.26
N LEU A 20 -14.65 1.08 -16.64
CA LEU A 20 -15.72 0.16 -16.99
C LEU A 20 -16.26 0.47 -18.37
N GLY A 21 -16.33 -0.55 -19.22
CA GLY A 21 -16.83 -0.40 -20.57
C GLY A 21 -15.83 0.06 -21.61
N LYS A 22 -14.58 0.27 -21.24
CA LYS A 22 -13.53 0.65 -22.19
C LYS A 22 -12.26 -0.13 -21.93
N LEU A 23 -11.65 -0.58 -23.02
CA LEU A 23 -10.32 -1.18 -22.95
C LEU A 23 -9.28 -0.06 -23.05
N ARG A 24 -8.34 -0.09 -22.15
CA ARG A 24 -7.22 0.85 -22.16
C ARG A 24 -5.91 0.09 -22.10
N ARG A 25 -4.93 0.57 -22.85
CA ARG A 25 -3.59 -0.03 -22.83
C ARG A 25 -2.81 0.37 -21.58
N ARG A 26 -3.07 1.57 -21.06
CA ARG A 26 -2.40 2.09 -19.87
C ARG A 26 -3.42 2.31 -18.79
N HIS A 27 -3.03 1.95 -17.58
CA HIS A 27 -3.87 2.12 -16.40
C HIS A 27 -3.11 2.94 -15.38
N LEU A 28 -3.83 3.76 -14.67
CA LEU A 28 -3.27 4.46 -13.52
C LEU A 28 -3.27 3.50 -12.35
N TRP A 29 -2.17 3.45 -11.65
CA TRP A 29 -2.03 2.64 -10.44
C TRP A 29 -1.80 3.55 -9.26
N GLU A 30 -2.24 3.11 -8.11
CA GLU A 30 -2.00 3.81 -6.85
C GLU A 30 -1.50 2.80 -5.84
N GLN A 31 -0.45 3.17 -5.13
CA GLN A 31 0.02 2.42 -3.99
C GLN A 31 -0.37 3.16 -2.73
N THR A 32 -1.12 2.50 -1.87
CA THR A 32 -1.62 3.08 -0.63
C THR A 32 -0.99 2.34 0.53
N ILE A 33 -0.57 3.09 1.54
CA ILE A 33 -0.02 2.54 2.78
C ILE A 33 -0.93 2.98 3.91
N PHE A 34 -1.45 2.01 4.67
CA PHE A 34 -2.34 2.31 5.78
C PHE A 34 -1.98 1.44 6.99
N LEU A 35 -2.58 1.77 8.13
CA LEU A 35 -2.27 1.08 9.38
C LEU A 35 -3.45 0.22 9.82
N VAL A 36 -3.12 -0.94 10.39
CA VAL A 36 -4.09 -1.81 11.04
C VAL A 36 -3.52 -2.26 12.39
N THR A 37 -4.38 -2.69 13.30
CA THR A 37 -3.95 -3.33 14.53
C THR A 37 -4.32 -4.81 14.46
N ALA A 38 -3.45 -5.64 15.00
CA ALA A 38 -3.68 -7.07 15.05
C ALA A 38 -2.90 -7.69 16.21
N ALA A 39 -3.36 -8.84 16.67
CA ALA A 39 -2.71 -9.57 17.77
C ALA A 39 -1.55 -10.43 17.27
N SER A 40 -1.47 -10.68 15.97
CA SER A 40 -0.44 -11.51 15.36
C SER A 40 -0.24 -11.10 13.91
N GLU A 41 0.88 -11.52 13.33
CA GLU A 41 1.15 -11.28 11.90
C GLU A 41 0.07 -11.93 11.02
N GLU A 42 -0.36 -13.13 11.40
CA GLU A 42 -1.40 -13.85 10.68
C GLU A 42 -2.72 -13.08 10.66
N GLU A 43 -3.12 -12.56 11.82
CA GLU A 43 -4.31 -11.70 11.92
C GLU A 43 -4.11 -10.42 11.12
N ALA A 44 -2.91 -9.85 11.14
CA ALA A 44 -2.61 -8.63 10.39
C ALA A 44 -2.81 -8.84 8.90
N GLN A 45 -2.46 -10.01 8.37
CA GLN A 45 -2.69 -10.33 6.97
C GLN A 45 -4.18 -10.37 6.63
N GLN A 46 -4.98 -10.99 7.49
CA GLN A 46 -6.43 -11.08 7.31
C GLN A 46 -7.08 -9.70 7.38
N VAL A 47 -6.79 -8.96 8.45
CA VAL A 47 -7.37 -7.62 8.64
C VAL A 47 -6.86 -6.68 7.56
N GLY A 48 -5.59 -6.74 7.23
CA GLY A 48 -4.99 -5.91 6.19
C GLY A 48 -5.68 -6.10 4.84
N TYR A 49 -5.92 -7.34 4.47
CA TYR A 49 -6.63 -7.64 3.22
C TYR A 49 -8.07 -7.12 3.25
N GLN A 50 -8.78 -7.33 4.36
CA GLN A 50 -10.15 -6.87 4.51
C GLN A 50 -10.24 -5.35 4.39
N VAL A 51 -9.35 -4.63 5.07
CA VAL A 51 -9.33 -3.17 5.01
C VAL A 51 -8.96 -2.71 3.61
N ALA A 52 -7.95 -3.35 2.99
CA ALA A 52 -7.56 -3.01 1.62
C ALA A 52 -8.73 -3.17 0.66
N LYS A 53 -9.46 -4.28 0.79
CA LYS A 53 -10.62 -4.55 -0.06
C LYS A 53 -11.73 -3.53 0.15
N SER A 54 -11.94 -3.10 1.39
CA SER A 54 -12.97 -2.11 1.71
C SER A 54 -12.71 -0.73 1.12
N LYS A 55 -11.47 -0.47 0.68
CA LYS A 55 -11.09 0.80 0.07
C LYS A 55 -11.40 0.87 -1.42
N GLU A 56 -11.81 -0.23 -2.02
CA GLU A 56 -12.27 -0.19 -3.41
C GLU A 56 -13.46 0.74 -3.55
N HIS A 57 -13.48 1.54 -4.59
CA HIS A 57 -14.59 2.45 -4.82
C HIS A 57 -14.71 2.80 -6.30
N GLN A 58 -15.91 3.22 -6.68
CA GLN A 58 -16.22 3.66 -8.03
C GLN A 58 -16.49 5.16 -8.02
N TYR A 59 -16.19 5.81 -9.12
CA TYR A 59 -16.51 7.21 -9.31
C TYR A 59 -16.71 7.50 -10.80
N LEU A 60 -17.33 8.63 -11.08
CA LEU A 60 -17.45 9.14 -12.45
C LEU A 60 -16.29 10.08 -12.72
N SER A 61 -15.58 9.84 -13.81
CA SER A 61 -14.52 10.74 -14.25
C SER A 61 -15.13 12.05 -14.77
N ALA A 62 -14.28 13.05 -15.00
CA ALA A 62 -14.70 14.33 -15.56
C ALA A 62 -15.37 14.18 -16.94
N THR A 63 -15.04 13.11 -17.65
CA THR A 63 -15.62 12.82 -18.98
C THR A 63 -16.85 11.91 -18.91
N GLY A 64 -17.35 11.60 -17.70
CA GLY A 64 -18.54 10.78 -17.50
C GLY A 64 -18.29 9.29 -17.54
N GLU A 65 -17.04 8.84 -17.53
CA GLU A 65 -16.72 7.42 -17.51
C GLU A 65 -16.82 6.87 -16.10
N GLN A 66 -17.34 5.66 -15.97
CA GLN A 66 -17.28 4.90 -14.73
C GLN A 66 -15.87 4.37 -14.52
N VAL A 67 -15.27 4.69 -13.40
CA VAL A 67 -13.94 4.25 -13.05
C VAL A 67 -14.01 3.55 -11.69
N MET A 68 -13.35 2.39 -11.58
CA MET A 68 -13.25 1.65 -10.34
C MET A 68 -11.80 1.53 -9.91
N TRP A 69 -11.51 1.94 -8.69
CA TRP A 69 -10.23 1.61 -8.07
C TRP A 69 -10.33 0.20 -7.50
N GLN A 70 -9.64 -0.71 -8.14
CA GLN A 70 -9.71 -2.12 -7.82
C GLN A 70 -8.43 -2.56 -7.12
N LEU A 71 -8.59 -3.26 -6.01
CA LEU A 71 -7.45 -3.86 -5.31
C LEU A 71 -6.86 -4.95 -6.19
N ILE A 72 -5.57 -4.86 -6.46
CA ILE A 72 -4.86 -5.88 -7.23
C ILE A 72 -4.08 -6.79 -6.29
N GLU A 73 -3.37 -6.21 -5.33
CA GLU A 73 -2.59 -7.01 -4.41
C GLU A 73 -2.25 -6.24 -3.13
N VAL A 74 -2.10 -6.98 -2.06
CA VAL A 74 -1.46 -6.49 -0.84
C VAL A 74 -0.02 -6.99 -0.93
N ILE A 75 0.92 -6.06 -1.04
CA ILE A 75 2.31 -6.44 -1.32
C ILE A 75 3.17 -6.54 -0.08
N ASP A 76 2.76 -5.94 1.02
CA ASP A 76 3.60 -5.93 2.20
C ASP A 76 2.79 -5.65 3.45
N ILE A 77 3.13 -6.35 4.53
CA ILE A 77 2.57 -6.11 5.85
C ILE A 77 3.74 -6.17 6.83
N LYS A 78 3.95 -5.09 7.58
CA LYS A 78 5.08 -4.99 8.50
C LYS A 78 4.62 -4.44 9.85
N GLU A 79 5.09 -5.09 10.91
CA GLU A 79 4.91 -4.56 12.25
C GLU A 79 5.68 -3.25 12.37
N LEU A 80 5.07 -2.24 12.97
CA LEU A 80 5.75 -0.98 13.18
C LEU A 80 6.85 -1.15 14.23
N ILE A 81 8.00 -0.55 13.97
CA ILE A 81 9.10 -0.58 14.91
C ILE A 81 8.71 0.13 16.20
N ASP A 82 8.01 1.24 16.08
CA ASP A 82 7.53 2.04 17.19
C ASP A 82 6.01 1.94 17.24
N GLN A 83 5.47 1.59 18.39
CA GLN A 83 4.04 1.38 18.55
C GLN A 83 3.29 2.62 19.02
N GLU A 84 3.99 3.67 19.39
CA GLU A 84 3.38 4.95 19.70
C GLU A 84 3.53 5.90 18.51
N LEU A 85 2.41 6.47 18.10
CA LEU A 85 2.42 7.42 16.99
C LEU A 85 3.14 8.70 17.41
N LYS A 86 4.16 9.04 16.67
CA LYS A 86 4.94 10.25 16.94
C LYS A 86 5.54 10.78 15.65
N GLN A 87 5.95 12.04 15.70
CA GLN A 87 6.56 12.68 14.56
C GLN A 87 7.82 11.92 14.12
N GLY A 88 7.90 11.63 12.83
CA GLY A 88 9.08 10.98 12.24
C GLY A 88 9.13 9.47 12.35
N MET A 89 8.11 8.83 12.94
CA MET A 89 8.14 7.37 13.05
C MET A 89 8.07 6.72 11.67
N GLU A 90 8.76 5.60 11.53
CA GLU A 90 8.70 4.81 10.31
C GLU A 90 7.45 3.93 10.33
N VAL A 91 6.72 3.93 9.21
CA VAL A 91 5.51 3.11 9.07
C VAL A 91 5.70 2.00 8.05
N GLY A 92 6.84 1.96 7.39
CA GLY A 92 7.17 0.91 6.46
C GLY A 92 8.54 1.14 5.86
N TRP A 93 9.06 0.12 5.21
CA TRP A 93 10.34 0.21 4.52
C TRP A 93 10.38 -0.85 3.44
N ARG A 94 11.33 -0.68 2.50
CA ARG A 94 11.66 -1.73 1.57
C ARG A 94 13.11 -1.60 1.20
N PHE A 95 13.71 -2.73 0.90
CA PHE A 95 15.07 -2.77 0.40
C PHE A 95 15.06 -2.81 -1.12
N PHE A 96 16.00 -2.12 -1.72
CA PHE A 96 16.19 -2.18 -3.16
C PHE A 96 17.65 -1.96 -3.47
N GLU A 97 18.09 -2.48 -4.60
CA GLU A 97 19.43 -2.28 -5.07
C GLU A 97 19.42 -1.28 -6.22
N LYS A 98 20.45 -0.48 -6.24
CA LYS A 98 20.62 0.52 -7.27
C LYS A 98 22.07 0.46 -7.71
N VAL A 99 22.29 0.34 -9.03
CA VAL A 99 23.64 0.38 -9.54
C VAL A 99 24.12 1.81 -9.50
N ASP A 100 25.23 2.04 -8.80
CA ASP A 100 25.82 3.36 -8.73
C ASP A 100 26.37 3.75 -10.09
N LYS A 101 26.10 4.96 -10.50
CA LYS A 101 26.68 5.47 -11.73
C LYS A 101 28.16 5.70 -11.47
N PRO A 102 29.02 5.32 -12.44
CA PRO A 102 30.44 5.65 -12.32
C PRO A 102 30.60 7.16 -12.12
N THR A 103 31.47 7.52 -11.19
CA THR A 103 31.80 8.91 -11.00
C THR A 103 32.47 9.45 -12.26
N LYS A 104 31.93 10.50 -12.84
CA LYS A 104 32.55 11.09 -13.99
C LYS A 104 33.85 11.75 -13.59
N LYS A 105 34.88 11.48 -14.37
CA LYS A 105 36.15 12.17 -14.18
C LYS A 105 36.00 13.61 -14.66
N SER A 106 36.80 14.47 -14.06
CA SER A 106 36.89 15.85 -14.50
C SER A 106 37.20 15.89 -16.02
N GLY A 107 36.38 16.63 -16.75
CA GLY A 107 36.51 16.73 -18.19
C GLY A 107 35.71 15.73 -18.99
N ASP A 108 35.04 14.82 -18.33
CA ASP A 108 34.13 13.86 -18.98
C ASP A 108 32.80 14.50 -19.33
#